data_72745192487d3c7769778f9a71fa6e6e
#
_entry.id   72745192487d3c7769778f9a71fa6e6e
#
_cell.length_a   1.000
_cell.length_b   1.000
_cell.length_c   1.000
_cell.angle_alpha   90.00
_cell.angle_beta   90.00
_cell.angle_gamma   90.00
#
_symmetry.space_group_name_H-M   'P 1'
#
loop_
_entity.id
_entity.type
_entity.pdbx_description
1 polymer ?
#
loop_
_entity_poly.entity_id
_entity_poly.type
_entity_poly.pdbx_seq_one_letter_code
_entity_poly.pdbx_strand_id
1 'polypeptide(L)'
;MSFEPKNFKATEPKALPVILMLDGSSSMSSNGKIESLNKAVDTMIQKFAEEPRKDMTILVSIIIFGGKGAHVYMEYTPVQKLVAEGFVPLRAAGRTPMGAALTLAKEMIEDKNRTPSRAYRPAVILVSDGEPNDRWEEPMQAFMEGHSAKCQRFAMPIGDEANRSKAIRQFLGEEYIENLYYADEAKDIADAFSRITMSISERVCSRDPNVIAMTRAAAPAAISQQVPKPKVELMPDDLAEEF
;
A
#
# COMPACT_ATOMS: atom_id res chain seq x y z
N MET A 1 -28.82 -49.61 5.26
CA MET A 1 -28.45 -48.57 4.24
C MET A 1 -27.07 -48.07 4.62
N SER A 2 -26.07 -48.44 3.85
CA SER A 2 -24.67 -48.04 4.07
C SER A 2 -24.50 -46.62 3.52
N PHE A 3 -24.07 -45.71 4.38
CA PHE A 3 -23.79 -44.33 4.00
C PHE A 3 -22.38 -44.30 3.41
N GLU A 4 -22.25 -44.27 2.08
CA GLU A 4 -20.95 -43.99 1.43
C GLU A 4 -20.65 -42.52 1.53
N PRO A 5 -19.51 -42.11 2.11
CA PRO A 5 -19.09 -40.72 2.08
C PRO A 5 -18.67 -40.36 0.65
N LYS A 6 -19.62 -39.85 -0.18
CA LYS A 6 -19.32 -39.33 -1.48
C LYS A 6 -18.30 -38.18 -1.32
N ASN A 7 -17.10 -38.43 -1.81
CA ASN A 7 -16.10 -37.46 -2.29
C ASN A 7 -16.37 -36.01 -1.93
N PHE A 8 -16.07 -35.61 -0.72
CA PHE A 8 -15.83 -34.20 -0.41
C PHE A 8 -14.53 -33.81 -1.13
N LYS A 9 -14.62 -33.31 -2.36
CA LYS A 9 -13.52 -32.55 -2.95
C LYS A 9 -13.26 -31.42 -1.99
N ALA A 10 -12.08 -31.42 -1.36
CA ALA A 10 -11.62 -30.26 -0.62
C ALA A 10 -11.77 -29.04 -1.56
N THR A 11 -12.59 -28.07 -1.16
CA THR A 11 -12.75 -26.85 -1.96
C THR A 11 -11.40 -26.18 -1.98
N GLU A 12 -10.89 -25.91 -3.18
CA GLU A 12 -9.63 -25.18 -3.34
C GLU A 12 -9.67 -23.88 -2.52
N PRO A 13 -8.59 -23.54 -1.80
CA PRO A 13 -8.52 -22.33 -1.00
C PRO A 13 -8.90 -21.11 -1.84
N LYS A 14 -9.70 -20.22 -1.28
CA LYS A 14 -10.12 -19.00 -1.96
C LYS A 14 -8.96 -17.99 -1.96
N ALA A 15 -8.64 -17.46 -3.13
CA ALA A 15 -7.54 -16.51 -3.29
C ALA A 15 -7.86 -15.13 -2.72
N LEU A 16 -6.90 -14.52 -2.00
CA LEU A 16 -6.85 -13.10 -1.70
C LEU A 16 -5.71 -12.48 -2.53
N PRO A 17 -6.02 -11.80 -3.64
CA PRO A 17 -5.01 -11.12 -4.44
C PRO A 17 -4.51 -9.86 -3.72
N VAL A 18 -3.19 -9.68 -3.69
CA VAL A 18 -2.49 -8.47 -3.20
C VAL A 18 -1.58 -7.99 -4.30
N ILE A 19 -1.79 -6.77 -4.79
CA ILE A 19 -0.97 -6.14 -5.81
C ILE A 19 -0.14 -5.04 -5.15
N LEU A 20 1.18 -5.14 -5.28
CA LEU A 20 2.14 -4.11 -4.89
C LEU A 20 2.51 -3.31 -6.13
N MET A 21 2.07 -2.05 -6.22
CA MET A 21 2.49 -1.07 -7.22
C MET A 21 3.64 -0.28 -6.62
N LEU A 22 4.86 -0.57 -7.02
CA LEU A 22 6.08 -0.07 -6.39
C LEU A 22 6.85 0.86 -7.33
N ASP A 23 7.15 2.04 -6.81
CA ASP A 23 7.99 3.00 -7.50
C ASP A 23 9.42 2.49 -7.58
N GLY A 24 9.92 2.34 -8.78
CA GLY A 24 11.29 2.01 -9.11
C GLY A 24 11.99 3.15 -9.86
N SER A 25 11.54 4.40 -9.70
CA SER A 25 12.18 5.56 -10.32
C SER A 25 13.56 5.84 -9.73
N SER A 26 14.35 6.69 -10.41
CA SER A 26 15.72 7.00 -9.98
C SER A 26 15.81 7.64 -8.59
N SER A 27 14.79 8.39 -8.16
CA SER A 27 14.73 9.01 -6.82
C SER A 27 14.74 7.99 -5.69
N MET A 28 14.17 6.80 -5.96
CA MET A 28 14.16 5.67 -5.00
C MET A 28 15.56 5.11 -4.72
N SER A 29 16.58 5.38 -5.58
CA SER A 29 17.98 5.00 -5.30
C SER A 29 18.63 5.85 -4.21
N SER A 30 18.02 6.98 -3.85
CA SER A 30 18.58 7.90 -2.87
C SER A 30 18.27 7.46 -1.43
N ASN A 31 19.22 7.73 -0.52
CA ASN A 31 19.01 7.55 0.92
C ASN A 31 18.56 6.14 1.37
N GLY A 32 18.85 5.09 0.59
CA GLY A 32 18.51 3.72 0.95
C GLY A 32 17.01 3.37 0.84
N LYS A 33 16.22 4.17 0.10
CA LYS A 33 14.77 3.94 -0.03
C LYS A 33 14.45 2.60 -0.68
N ILE A 34 15.10 2.27 -1.81
CA ILE A 34 14.83 1.02 -2.54
C ILE A 34 15.26 -0.22 -1.74
N GLU A 35 16.37 -0.14 -1.00
CA GLU A 35 16.83 -1.20 -0.13
C GLU A 35 15.85 -1.43 1.03
N SER A 36 15.37 -0.35 1.66
CA SER A 36 14.36 -0.40 2.71
C SER A 36 13.04 -0.95 2.20
N LEU A 37 12.62 -0.56 0.99
CA LEU A 37 11.42 -1.08 0.32
C LEU A 37 11.54 -2.58 0.06
N ASN A 38 12.67 -3.04 -0.50
CA ASN A 38 12.92 -4.47 -0.74
C ASN A 38 12.80 -5.29 0.55
N LYS A 39 13.42 -4.82 1.63
CA LYS A 39 13.34 -5.48 2.94
C LYS A 39 11.93 -5.49 3.50
N ALA A 40 11.19 -4.39 3.33
CA ALA A 40 9.81 -4.30 3.80
C ALA A 40 8.87 -5.26 3.04
N VAL A 41 9.03 -5.38 1.72
CA VAL A 41 8.30 -6.33 0.89
C VAL A 41 8.61 -7.78 1.31
N ASP A 42 9.88 -8.12 1.51
CA ASP A 42 10.25 -9.45 1.98
C ASP A 42 9.62 -9.76 3.35
N THR A 43 9.69 -8.82 4.29
CA THR A 43 9.05 -8.96 5.61
C THR A 43 7.54 -9.15 5.51
N MET A 44 6.86 -8.42 4.61
CA MET A 44 5.42 -8.59 4.36
C MET A 44 5.10 -9.99 3.85
N ILE A 45 5.87 -10.50 2.88
CA ILE A 45 5.71 -11.85 2.33
C ILE A 45 5.85 -12.91 3.43
N GLN A 46 6.87 -12.79 4.30
CA GLN A 46 7.08 -13.69 5.42
C GLN A 46 5.88 -13.69 6.37
N LYS A 47 5.40 -12.51 6.75
CA LYS A 47 4.24 -12.36 7.64
C LYS A 47 2.96 -12.95 7.04
N PHE A 48 2.70 -12.73 5.76
CA PHE A 48 1.54 -13.31 5.08
C PHE A 48 1.61 -14.85 5.01
N ALA A 49 2.80 -15.42 4.96
CA ALA A 49 2.97 -16.88 4.96
C ALA A 49 2.72 -17.51 6.34
N GLU A 50 2.82 -16.74 7.42
CA GLU A 50 2.52 -17.17 8.80
C GLU A 50 1.01 -17.22 9.08
N GLU A 51 0.15 -16.68 8.20
CA GLU A 51 -1.29 -16.65 8.41
C GLU A 51 -1.90 -18.06 8.49
N PRO A 52 -2.66 -18.38 9.53
CA PRO A 52 -3.05 -19.76 9.84
C PRO A 52 -4.22 -20.30 8.99
N ARG A 53 -4.83 -19.49 8.13
CA ARG A 53 -6.03 -19.89 7.39
C ARG A 53 -5.72 -20.86 6.27
N LYS A 54 -6.29 -22.06 6.37
CA LYS A 54 -6.15 -23.13 5.36
C LYS A 54 -7.18 -23.02 4.20
N ASP A 55 -8.25 -22.26 4.40
CA ASP A 55 -9.33 -22.05 3.43
C ASP A 55 -9.08 -20.86 2.51
N MET A 56 -7.94 -20.19 2.69
CA MET A 56 -7.52 -19.02 1.91
C MET A 56 -6.06 -19.15 1.48
N THR A 57 -5.76 -18.59 0.31
CA THR A 57 -4.39 -18.40 -0.18
C THR A 57 -4.15 -16.94 -0.53
N ILE A 58 -3.14 -16.31 0.09
CA ILE A 58 -2.70 -14.97 -0.29
C ILE A 58 -1.81 -15.09 -1.51
N LEU A 59 -2.18 -14.38 -2.59
CA LEU A 59 -1.43 -14.28 -3.83
C LEU A 59 -0.83 -12.88 -3.93
N VAL A 60 0.48 -12.76 -3.97
CA VAL A 60 1.17 -11.48 -4.14
C VAL A 60 1.63 -11.32 -5.58
N SER A 61 1.38 -10.15 -6.15
CA SER A 61 1.93 -9.69 -7.43
C SER A 61 2.64 -8.36 -7.24
N ILE A 62 3.68 -8.11 -8.02
CA ILE A 62 4.41 -6.85 -8.01
C ILE A 62 4.35 -6.23 -9.41
N ILE A 63 3.89 -4.99 -9.47
CA ILE A 63 4.02 -4.09 -10.62
C ILE A 63 5.06 -3.06 -10.23
N ILE A 64 6.17 -3.00 -10.96
CA ILE A 64 7.16 -1.93 -10.82
C ILE A 64 6.91 -0.87 -11.88
N PHE A 65 6.95 0.39 -11.48
CA PHE A 65 6.91 1.53 -12.39
C PHE A 65 8.16 2.39 -12.22
N GLY A 66 8.91 2.48 -13.31
CA GLY A 66 10.22 3.10 -13.34
C GLY A 66 10.88 2.87 -14.71
N GLY A 67 12.11 3.29 -14.89
CA GLY A 67 12.86 3.04 -16.11
C GLY A 67 12.17 3.58 -17.37
N LYS A 68 11.77 2.69 -18.26
CA LYS A 68 11.10 3.02 -19.53
C LYS A 68 9.58 2.92 -19.47
N GLY A 69 8.99 2.54 -18.34
CA GLY A 69 7.55 2.35 -18.20
C GLY A 69 7.18 1.57 -16.94
N ALA A 70 5.99 0.97 -16.95
CA ALA A 70 5.57 0.02 -15.93
C ALA A 70 5.51 -1.41 -16.50
N HIS A 71 5.75 -2.40 -15.65
CA HIS A 71 5.62 -3.80 -16.03
C HIS A 71 5.28 -4.68 -14.83
N VAL A 72 4.64 -5.81 -15.10
CA VAL A 72 4.44 -6.84 -14.09
C VAL A 72 5.78 -7.50 -13.82
N TYR A 73 6.38 -7.16 -12.68
CA TYR A 73 7.67 -7.69 -12.24
C TYR A 73 7.52 -9.12 -11.72
N MET A 74 6.40 -9.38 -11.05
CA MET A 74 6.05 -10.70 -10.52
C MET A 74 4.55 -10.92 -10.66
N GLU A 75 4.18 -12.00 -11.34
CA GLU A 75 2.79 -12.45 -11.44
C GLU A 75 2.26 -12.93 -10.09
N TYR A 76 0.93 -13.06 -9.95
CA TYR A 76 0.31 -13.61 -8.76
C TYR A 76 0.95 -14.94 -8.34
N THR A 77 1.66 -14.91 -7.24
CA THR A 77 2.39 -16.04 -6.69
C THR A 77 1.93 -16.28 -5.25
N PRO A 78 1.62 -17.54 -4.87
CA PRO A 78 1.31 -17.88 -3.49
C PRO A 78 2.46 -17.51 -2.55
N VAL A 79 2.14 -16.89 -1.41
CA VAL A 79 3.17 -16.43 -0.46
C VAL A 79 4.06 -17.56 0.04
N GLN A 80 3.54 -18.78 0.20
CA GLN A 80 4.31 -19.95 0.61
C GLN A 80 5.40 -20.30 -0.42
N LYS A 81 5.11 -20.11 -1.71
CA LYS A 81 6.08 -20.30 -2.78
C LYS A 81 7.14 -19.20 -2.75
N LEU A 82 6.75 -17.95 -2.50
CA LEU A 82 7.66 -16.82 -2.41
C LEU A 82 8.64 -16.97 -1.23
N VAL A 83 8.19 -17.48 -0.09
CA VAL A 83 9.08 -17.77 1.04
C VAL A 83 10.09 -18.86 0.70
N ALA A 84 9.69 -19.87 -0.07
CA ALA A 84 10.56 -20.98 -0.45
C ALA A 84 11.61 -20.58 -1.52
N GLU A 85 11.22 -19.77 -2.49
CA GLU A 85 12.05 -19.41 -3.65
C GLU A 85 12.80 -18.08 -3.47
N GLY A 86 12.34 -17.24 -2.54
CA GLY A 86 12.76 -15.86 -2.38
C GLY A 86 12.16 -14.92 -3.43
N PHE A 87 12.20 -13.64 -3.14
CA PHE A 87 11.82 -12.62 -4.10
C PHE A 87 13.08 -11.90 -4.60
N VAL A 88 13.13 -11.59 -5.91
CA VAL A 88 14.28 -10.87 -6.49
C VAL A 88 14.18 -9.39 -6.11
N PRO A 89 15.24 -8.78 -5.53
CA PRO A 89 15.18 -7.38 -5.13
C PRO A 89 14.98 -6.41 -6.31
N LEU A 90 14.15 -5.41 -6.12
CA LEU A 90 13.88 -4.34 -7.07
C LEU A 90 15.12 -3.44 -7.22
N ARG A 91 15.25 -2.83 -8.40
CA ARG A 91 16.26 -1.82 -8.70
C ARG A 91 15.58 -0.52 -9.14
N ALA A 92 16.13 0.60 -8.69
CA ALA A 92 15.63 1.92 -9.03
C ALA A 92 16.30 2.44 -10.31
N ALA A 93 15.50 2.94 -11.25
CA ALA A 93 15.96 3.57 -12.48
C ALA A 93 14.83 4.39 -13.15
N GLY A 94 15.17 5.48 -13.83
CA GLY A 94 14.30 6.20 -14.75
C GLY A 94 13.22 7.05 -14.10
N ARG A 95 12.04 7.09 -14.72
CA ARG A 95 10.94 8.03 -14.42
C ARG A 95 9.88 7.39 -13.54
N THR A 96 8.76 8.10 -13.27
CA THR A 96 7.66 7.68 -12.39
C THR A 96 6.35 7.52 -13.19
N PRO A 97 6.22 6.51 -14.08
CA PRO A 97 5.05 6.32 -14.93
C PRO A 97 3.91 5.60 -14.18
N MET A 98 3.30 6.28 -13.23
CA MET A 98 2.23 5.75 -12.37
C MET A 98 0.96 5.41 -13.16
N GLY A 99 0.62 6.21 -14.19
CA GLY A 99 -0.54 5.93 -15.03
C GLY A 99 -0.43 4.60 -15.77
N ALA A 100 0.77 4.26 -16.26
CA ALA A 100 1.02 2.95 -16.85
C ALA A 100 0.86 1.81 -15.84
N ALA A 101 1.28 2.01 -14.58
CA ALA A 101 1.09 1.02 -13.52
C ALA A 101 -0.39 0.82 -13.15
N LEU A 102 -1.17 1.89 -13.09
CA LEU A 102 -2.62 1.82 -12.87
C LEU A 102 -3.34 1.02 -13.97
N THR A 103 -2.93 1.22 -15.23
CA THR A 103 -3.46 0.45 -16.36
C THR A 103 -3.20 -1.05 -16.18
N LEU A 104 -1.95 -1.43 -15.88
CA LEU A 104 -1.58 -2.82 -15.64
C LEU A 104 -2.31 -3.44 -14.46
N ALA A 105 -2.43 -2.71 -13.35
CA ALA A 105 -3.15 -3.19 -12.18
C ALA A 105 -4.64 -3.42 -12.50
N LYS A 106 -5.27 -2.51 -13.25
CA LYS A 106 -6.65 -2.69 -13.71
C LYS A 106 -6.78 -3.93 -14.59
N GLU A 107 -5.92 -4.10 -15.58
CA GLU A 107 -5.93 -5.27 -16.48
C GLU A 107 -5.81 -6.58 -15.70
N MET A 108 -4.91 -6.65 -14.72
CA MET A 108 -4.75 -7.83 -13.86
C MET A 108 -5.99 -8.15 -13.04
N ILE A 109 -6.69 -7.14 -12.54
CA ILE A 109 -7.88 -7.30 -11.70
C ILE A 109 -9.09 -7.70 -12.55
N GLU A 110 -9.25 -7.13 -13.74
CA GLU A 110 -10.38 -7.40 -14.64
C GLU A 110 -10.24 -8.74 -15.38
N ASP A 111 -9.02 -9.24 -15.59
CA ASP A 111 -8.77 -10.53 -16.21
C ASP A 111 -9.13 -11.68 -15.27
N LYS A 112 -10.22 -12.39 -15.57
CA LYS A 112 -10.72 -13.52 -14.77
C LYS A 112 -9.81 -14.74 -14.77
N ASN A 113 -8.87 -14.84 -15.71
CA ASN A 113 -7.85 -15.89 -15.70
C ASN A 113 -6.78 -15.60 -14.66
N ARG A 114 -6.51 -14.33 -14.36
CA ARG A 114 -5.55 -13.86 -13.34
C ARG A 114 -6.23 -13.67 -11.99
N THR A 115 -7.37 -12.98 -11.96
CA THR A 115 -8.16 -12.71 -10.76
C THR A 115 -9.54 -13.38 -10.89
N PRO A 116 -9.68 -14.66 -10.46
CA PRO A 116 -10.93 -15.39 -10.60
C PRO A 116 -12.11 -14.70 -9.90
N SER A 117 -13.31 -14.75 -10.48
CA SER A 117 -14.51 -14.10 -9.92
C SER A 117 -14.86 -14.56 -8.49
N ARG A 118 -14.40 -15.76 -8.09
CA ARG A 118 -14.56 -16.28 -6.73
C ARG A 118 -13.52 -15.75 -5.73
N ALA A 119 -12.47 -15.07 -6.20
CA ALA A 119 -11.46 -14.48 -5.31
C ALA A 119 -12.08 -13.48 -4.32
N TYR A 120 -11.41 -13.25 -3.20
CA TYR A 120 -11.73 -12.11 -2.35
C TYR A 120 -11.37 -10.81 -3.07
N ARG A 121 -11.99 -9.70 -2.63
CA ARG A 121 -11.65 -8.36 -3.16
C ARG A 121 -10.15 -8.14 -3.07
N PRO A 122 -9.46 -7.78 -4.17
CA PRO A 122 -8.03 -7.53 -4.13
C PRO A 122 -7.66 -6.40 -3.18
N ALA A 123 -6.47 -6.46 -2.60
CA ALA A 123 -5.81 -5.32 -1.97
C ALA A 123 -4.78 -4.75 -2.95
N VAL A 124 -4.71 -3.44 -3.09
CA VAL A 124 -3.75 -2.74 -3.96
C VAL A 124 -2.99 -1.73 -3.12
N ILE A 125 -1.68 -1.82 -3.12
CA ILE A 125 -0.78 -0.98 -2.34
C ILE A 125 0.05 -0.16 -3.32
N LEU A 126 -0.08 1.17 -3.26
CA LEU A 126 0.70 2.11 -4.06
C LEU A 126 1.81 2.72 -3.21
N VAL A 127 3.05 2.57 -3.65
CA VAL A 127 4.24 3.15 -3.01
C VAL A 127 4.96 4.04 -4.00
N SER A 128 5.19 5.30 -3.65
CA SER A 128 5.93 6.25 -4.49
C SER A 128 6.61 7.33 -3.65
N ASP A 129 7.74 7.84 -4.15
CA ASP A 129 8.46 8.95 -3.52
C ASP A 129 8.35 10.28 -4.29
N GLY A 130 7.47 10.34 -5.31
CA GLY A 130 7.30 11.55 -6.12
C GLY A 130 5.95 11.65 -6.82
N GLU A 131 5.81 12.72 -7.61
CA GLU A 131 4.68 12.92 -8.48
C GLU A 131 4.80 12.09 -9.76
N PRO A 132 3.67 11.59 -10.32
CA PRO A 132 3.69 10.95 -11.64
C PRO A 132 4.20 11.90 -12.71
N ASN A 133 4.95 11.35 -13.66
CA ASN A 133 5.46 12.12 -14.80
C ASN A 133 4.94 11.61 -16.15
N ASP A 134 3.89 10.82 -16.13
CA ASP A 134 3.09 10.40 -17.28
C ASP A 134 1.66 10.95 -17.19
N ARG A 135 0.83 10.62 -18.20
CA ARG A 135 -0.60 10.93 -18.16
C ARG A 135 -1.33 9.94 -17.28
N TRP A 136 -1.50 10.25 -16.03
CA TRP A 136 -2.07 9.36 -15.02
C TRP A 136 -3.57 9.55 -14.77
N GLU A 137 -4.13 10.70 -15.17
CA GLU A 137 -5.53 11.07 -14.85
C GLU A 137 -6.54 10.12 -15.50
N GLU A 138 -6.38 9.84 -16.81
CA GLU A 138 -7.26 8.90 -17.52
C GLU A 138 -7.13 7.46 -17.00
N PRO A 139 -5.91 6.90 -16.82
CA PRO A 139 -5.74 5.60 -16.16
C PRO A 139 -6.31 5.54 -14.74
N MET A 140 -6.19 6.62 -13.96
CA MET A 140 -6.77 6.71 -12.63
C MET A 140 -8.29 6.64 -12.68
N GLN A 141 -8.92 7.42 -13.56
CA GLN A 141 -10.37 7.39 -13.76
C GLN A 141 -10.82 5.98 -14.16
N ALA A 142 -10.14 5.38 -15.14
CA ALA A 142 -10.45 4.02 -15.56
C ALA A 142 -10.28 2.99 -14.43
N PHE A 143 -9.26 3.14 -13.57
CA PHE A 143 -9.05 2.27 -12.41
C PHE A 143 -10.19 2.38 -11.38
N MET A 144 -10.81 3.54 -11.26
CA MET A 144 -11.97 3.78 -10.38
C MET A 144 -13.30 3.24 -10.95
N GLU A 145 -13.26 2.44 -12.01
CA GLU A 145 -14.41 1.81 -12.63
C GLU A 145 -14.29 0.28 -12.59
N GLY A 146 -15.42 -0.44 -12.67
CA GLY A 146 -15.45 -1.90 -12.77
C GLY A 146 -15.07 -2.63 -11.48
N HIS A 147 -14.30 -3.72 -11.63
CA HIS A 147 -13.86 -4.54 -10.47
C HIS A 147 -12.70 -3.88 -9.72
N SER A 148 -11.83 -3.16 -10.42
CA SER A 148 -10.72 -2.44 -9.81
C SER A 148 -11.19 -1.36 -8.82
N ALA A 149 -12.31 -0.69 -9.08
CA ALA A 149 -12.92 0.25 -8.16
C ALA A 149 -13.25 -0.35 -6.78
N LYS A 150 -13.53 -1.65 -6.74
CA LYS A 150 -13.93 -2.37 -5.52
C LYS A 150 -12.76 -2.86 -4.68
N CYS A 151 -11.52 -2.69 -5.14
CA CYS A 151 -10.33 -3.10 -4.41
C CYS A 151 -10.15 -2.29 -3.13
N GLN A 152 -9.64 -2.93 -2.09
CA GLN A 152 -9.12 -2.20 -0.93
C GLN A 152 -7.82 -1.51 -1.35
N ARG A 153 -7.73 -0.20 -1.13
CA ARG A 153 -6.59 0.61 -1.54
C ARG A 153 -5.79 1.07 -0.34
N PHE A 154 -4.47 1.02 -0.47
CA PHE A 154 -3.50 1.52 0.48
C PHE A 154 -2.48 2.36 -0.27
N ALA A 155 -2.00 3.42 0.34
CA ALA A 155 -0.92 4.21 -0.24
C ALA A 155 0.16 4.51 0.80
N MET A 156 1.40 4.48 0.34
CA MET A 156 2.57 4.86 1.12
C MET A 156 3.41 5.86 0.34
N PRO A 157 3.15 7.16 0.52
CA PRO A 157 4.06 8.18 0.04
C PRO A 157 5.36 8.18 0.85
N ILE A 158 6.50 8.40 0.18
CA ILE A 158 7.82 8.48 0.80
C ILE A 158 8.40 9.87 0.59
N GLY A 159 8.52 10.62 1.68
CA GLY A 159 9.05 11.99 1.68
C GLY A 159 8.03 13.06 1.32
N ASP A 160 8.45 14.31 1.46
CA ASP A 160 7.58 15.50 1.41
C ASP A 160 6.88 15.71 0.07
N GLU A 161 7.52 15.39 -1.05
CA GLU A 161 6.94 15.56 -2.38
C GLU A 161 5.75 14.62 -2.57
N ALA A 162 5.95 13.34 -2.30
CA ALA A 162 4.91 12.33 -2.41
C ALA A 162 3.77 12.55 -1.38
N ASN A 163 4.08 13.08 -0.19
CA ASN A 163 3.09 13.40 0.83
C ASN A 163 2.05 14.45 0.36
N ARG A 164 2.41 15.27 -0.61
CA ARG A 164 1.52 16.30 -1.22
C ARG A 164 0.87 15.82 -2.50
N SER A 165 1.22 14.64 -3.01
CA SER A 165 0.77 14.14 -4.31
C SER A 165 -0.74 14.09 -4.41
N LYS A 166 -1.26 14.74 -5.46
CA LYS A 166 -2.68 14.69 -5.83
C LYS A 166 -3.05 13.29 -6.32
N ALA A 167 -2.16 12.65 -7.08
CA ALA A 167 -2.40 11.34 -7.64
C ALA A 167 -2.58 10.26 -6.55
N ILE A 168 -1.73 10.29 -5.51
CA ILE A 168 -1.83 9.36 -4.38
C ILE A 168 -3.14 9.53 -3.62
N ARG A 169 -3.56 10.78 -3.36
CA ARG A 169 -4.83 11.07 -2.70
C ARG A 169 -6.03 10.65 -3.55
N GLN A 170 -5.99 10.88 -4.85
CA GLN A 170 -7.04 10.47 -5.78
C GLN A 170 -7.12 8.93 -5.88
N PHE A 171 -5.98 8.23 -5.84
CA PHE A 171 -5.95 6.77 -5.79
C PHE A 171 -6.69 6.21 -4.58
N LEU A 172 -6.54 6.80 -3.42
CA LEU A 172 -7.29 6.39 -2.22
C LEU A 172 -8.76 6.79 -2.30
N GLY A 173 -9.04 8.02 -2.78
CA GLY A 173 -10.36 8.62 -2.69
C GLY A 173 -10.77 8.85 -1.23
N GLU A 174 -11.99 9.32 -1.00
CA GLU A 174 -12.51 9.56 0.36
C GLU A 174 -12.69 8.26 1.16
N GLU A 175 -13.06 7.17 0.46
CA GLU A 175 -13.35 5.87 1.07
C GLU A 175 -12.15 5.24 1.77
N TYR A 176 -10.93 5.45 1.25
CA TYR A 176 -9.70 4.82 1.77
C TYR A 176 -8.67 5.83 2.26
N ILE A 177 -9.05 7.07 2.52
CA ILE A 177 -8.11 8.11 2.96
C ILE A 177 -7.40 7.75 4.28
N GLU A 178 -8.02 6.95 5.13
CA GLU A 178 -7.42 6.41 6.35
C GLU A 178 -6.32 5.38 6.09
N ASN A 179 -6.25 4.83 4.87
CA ASN A 179 -5.24 3.88 4.43
C ASN A 179 -4.00 4.58 3.84
N LEU A 180 -3.76 5.83 4.22
CA LEU A 180 -2.58 6.60 3.86
C LEU A 180 -1.53 6.46 4.98
N TYR A 181 -0.42 5.80 4.66
CA TYR A 181 0.66 5.50 5.60
C TYR A 181 1.93 6.24 5.20
N TYR A 182 2.25 7.29 5.89
CA TYR A 182 3.41 8.14 5.59
C TYR A 182 4.73 7.46 5.98
N ALA A 183 5.74 7.61 5.10
CA ALA A 183 7.13 7.33 5.40
C ALA A 183 7.93 8.59 5.03
N ASP A 184 8.40 9.34 6.02
CA ASP A 184 9.15 10.58 5.76
C ASP A 184 10.55 10.28 5.23
N GLU A 185 11.15 9.20 5.73
CA GLU A 185 12.47 8.72 5.34
C GLU A 185 12.48 7.20 5.11
N ALA A 186 13.58 6.70 4.55
CA ALA A 186 13.77 5.26 4.30
C ALA A 186 13.59 4.37 5.54
N LYS A 187 13.93 4.88 6.73
CA LYS A 187 13.75 4.15 8.00
C LYS A 187 12.29 3.90 8.36
N ASP A 188 11.39 4.77 7.91
CA ASP A 188 9.96 4.73 8.24
C ASP A 188 9.19 3.75 7.34
N ILE A 189 9.79 3.34 6.20
CA ILE A 189 9.18 2.43 5.23
C ILE A 189 8.78 1.10 5.89
N ALA A 190 9.63 0.55 6.73
CA ALA A 190 9.37 -0.73 7.40
C ALA A 190 8.14 -0.65 8.33
N ASP A 191 8.01 0.43 9.09
CA ASP A 191 6.88 0.63 9.99
C ASP A 191 5.57 0.86 9.22
N ALA A 192 5.59 1.69 8.18
CA ALA A 192 4.44 1.92 7.30
C ALA A 192 3.98 0.61 6.64
N PHE A 193 4.90 -0.17 6.08
CA PHE A 193 4.60 -1.49 5.51
C PHE A 193 4.06 -2.48 6.54
N SER A 194 4.62 -2.49 7.75
CA SER A 194 4.12 -3.35 8.84
C SER A 194 2.66 -3.04 9.18
N ARG A 195 2.28 -1.77 9.23
CA ARG A 195 0.90 -1.34 9.48
C ARG A 195 -0.05 -1.75 8.35
N ILE A 196 0.36 -1.60 7.09
CA ILE A 196 -0.40 -2.09 5.93
C ILE A 196 -0.57 -3.61 6.02
N THR A 197 0.52 -4.34 6.32
CA THR A 197 0.51 -5.79 6.48
C THR A 197 -0.50 -6.21 7.55
N MET A 198 -0.46 -5.58 8.71
CA MET A 198 -1.40 -5.85 9.82
C MET A 198 -2.85 -5.63 9.39
N SER A 199 -3.15 -4.55 8.69
CA SER A 199 -4.51 -4.26 8.21
C SER A 199 -5.02 -5.33 7.23
N ILE A 200 -4.16 -5.85 6.37
CA ILE A 200 -4.50 -6.96 5.47
C ILE A 200 -4.65 -8.28 6.24
N SER A 201 -3.75 -8.56 7.19
CA SER A 201 -3.83 -9.76 8.04
C SER A 201 -5.09 -9.77 8.92
N GLU A 202 -5.48 -8.65 9.51
CA GLU A 202 -6.75 -8.52 10.24
C GLU A 202 -7.94 -8.87 9.34
N ARG A 203 -7.91 -8.40 8.09
CA ARG A 203 -8.93 -8.76 7.10
C ARG A 203 -8.91 -10.26 6.80
N VAL A 204 -7.74 -10.87 6.65
CA VAL A 204 -7.58 -12.33 6.46
C VAL A 204 -8.20 -13.09 7.63
N CYS A 205 -7.98 -12.65 8.85
CA CYS A 205 -8.51 -13.27 10.06
C CYS A 205 -10.00 -12.99 10.31
N SER A 206 -10.61 -12.04 9.60
CA SER A 206 -12.01 -11.69 9.76
C SER A 206 -12.95 -12.82 9.30
N ARG A 207 -14.19 -12.80 9.81
CA ARG A 207 -15.23 -13.77 9.43
C ARG A 207 -15.58 -13.69 7.94
N ASP A 208 -15.59 -12.49 7.38
CA ASP A 208 -15.78 -12.23 5.96
C ASP A 208 -14.70 -11.27 5.44
N PRO A 209 -13.69 -11.77 4.75
CA PRO A 209 -12.62 -10.96 4.18
C PRO A 209 -13.06 -9.97 3.08
N ASN A 210 -14.31 -10.02 2.62
CA ASN A 210 -14.86 -9.01 1.70
C ASN A 210 -15.45 -7.79 2.44
N VAL A 211 -15.71 -7.92 3.72
CA VAL A 211 -16.10 -6.80 4.58
C VAL A 211 -14.82 -6.07 4.98
N ILE A 212 -14.53 -5.00 4.28
CA ILE A 212 -13.40 -4.12 4.60
C ILE A 212 -13.84 -3.29 5.81
N ALA A 213 -13.33 -3.64 7.00
CA ALA A 213 -13.47 -2.77 8.14
C ALA A 213 -12.71 -1.48 7.83
N MET A 214 -13.40 -0.33 7.87
CA MET A 214 -12.74 0.96 7.85
C MET A 214 -11.97 1.04 9.16
N THR A 215 -10.71 0.64 9.15
CA THR A 215 -9.87 0.71 10.34
C THR A 215 -9.62 2.18 10.62
N ARG A 216 -10.25 2.70 11.65
CA ARG A 216 -9.87 3.99 12.20
C ARG A 216 -8.41 3.88 12.59
N ALA A 217 -7.52 4.45 11.78
CA ALA A 217 -6.13 4.59 12.18
C ALA A 217 -6.12 5.27 13.55
N ALA A 218 -5.52 4.63 14.56
CA ALA A 218 -5.24 5.31 15.81
C ALA A 218 -4.46 6.56 15.42
N ALA A 219 -5.06 7.72 15.64
CA ALA A 219 -4.42 8.99 15.37
C ALA A 219 -3.03 8.95 16.03
N PRO A 220 -1.95 9.33 15.33
CA PRO A 220 -0.67 9.48 16.00
C PRO A 220 -0.93 10.37 17.21
N ALA A 221 -0.47 9.93 18.39
CA ALA A 221 -0.62 10.67 19.62
C ALA A 221 -0.18 12.10 19.33
N ALA A 222 -1.13 13.04 19.45
CA ALA A 222 -0.87 14.45 19.21
C ALA A 222 0.33 14.83 20.06
N ILE A 223 1.46 15.10 19.39
CA ILE A 223 2.56 15.78 20.01
C ILE A 223 1.98 17.12 20.41
N SER A 224 1.71 17.24 21.71
CA SER A 224 1.31 18.49 22.34
C SER A 224 2.44 19.48 22.11
N GLN A 225 2.36 20.22 21.01
CA GLN A 225 3.16 21.42 20.83
C GLN A 225 2.60 22.42 21.85
N GLN A 226 3.23 22.44 23.03
CA GLN A 226 3.15 23.59 23.92
C GLN A 226 3.74 24.77 23.14
N VAL A 227 2.84 25.57 22.58
CA VAL A 227 3.19 26.90 22.09
C VAL A 227 3.69 27.68 23.30
N PRO A 228 4.95 28.10 23.35
CA PRO A 228 5.43 28.97 24.43
C PRO A 228 4.64 30.26 24.35
N LYS A 229 3.93 30.58 25.44
CA LYS A 229 3.29 31.89 25.59
C LYS A 229 4.36 32.96 25.48
N PRO A 230 4.15 34.05 24.69
CA PRO A 230 5.07 35.16 24.66
C PRO A 230 5.17 35.75 26.07
N LYS A 231 6.39 35.86 26.60
CA LYS A 231 6.66 36.64 27.80
C LYS A 231 6.31 38.09 27.49
N VAL A 232 5.25 38.58 28.07
CA VAL A 232 5.01 40.03 28.17
C VAL A 232 6.02 40.54 29.21
N GLU A 233 7.10 41.16 28.76
CA GLU A 233 7.92 41.99 29.59
C GLU A 233 7.13 43.25 29.90
N LEU A 234 6.70 43.37 31.12
CA LEU A 234 6.23 44.64 31.71
C LEU A 234 7.43 45.56 31.75
N MET A 235 7.41 46.61 30.95
CA MET A 235 8.32 47.73 31.08
C MET A 235 8.02 48.43 32.39
N PRO A 236 9.06 48.83 33.15
CA PRO A 236 8.84 49.63 34.40
C PRO A 236 8.29 51.01 34.05
N ASP A 237 7.25 51.42 34.76
CA ASP A 237 6.80 52.79 34.90
C ASP A 237 7.87 53.56 35.67
N ASP A 238 8.73 54.25 34.94
CA ASP A 238 9.54 55.35 35.45
C ASP A 238 9.95 56.21 34.27
N LEU A 239 9.20 57.27 34.03
CA LEU A 239 9.61 58.57 33.47
C LEU A 239 8.37 59.42 33.18
N ALA A 240 7.62 59.73 34.25
CA ALA A 240 6.84 60.96 34.31
C ALA A 240 7.69 61.92 35.14
N GLU A 241 8.31 62.83 34.45
CA GLU A 241 8.56 64.21 34.87
C GLU A 241 9.68 64.79 33.98
N GLU A 242 9.34 65.94 33.44
CA GLU A 242 10.11 67.05 32.88
C GLU A 242 9.88 67.29 31.35
N PHE A 243 9.23 68.45 31.27
CA PHE A 243 9.00 69.47 30.24
C PHE A 243 7.69 69.35 29.42
#